data_0f5142f0f903b464e541552ae68601b8
#
_entry.id   0f5142f0f903b464e541552ae68601b8
#
_cell.length_a   1.000
_cell.length_b   1.000
_cell.length_c   1.000
_cell.angle_alpha   90.00
_cell.angle_beta   90.00
_cell.angle_gamma   90.00
#
_symmetry.space_group_name_H-M   'P 1'
#
loop_
_entity.id
_entity.type
_entity.pdbx_description
1 polymer ?
#
loop_
_entity_poly.entity_id
_entity_poly.type
_entity_poly.pdbx_seq_one_letter_code
_entity_poly.pdbx_strand_id
1 'polypeptide(L)'
;QTLGRFFFYAIAPLFYNLSIIVSIYVFKDSLGLVGLGIGAAVGAVLQLLIVIIGNYKLNFHYRPRINWRSGEFRGILRNLPARSLDQGIDQVNSVVETHIASSLRQGSITYYNNAYVLSTAPILLIGTAISTAAFPRLNQHIARGRLDLFRRDFLKVLRVMIWLSAPLVVVCFFARGYLARLIFTQGNAQIAAIFGFLTAAIFFRILYSIMSRWFYAQKDTKTPLLVSVFTIGLNIFLAVNLARSTAYDVEGLAIAQSLVATIEVFVLGSIMLYRDRKLFDREFLSGIWRIISVTGFSVVAGFTAVTLYPLSLDDRGFLVLGSKLAAISIAIIGTHVLISALFGLEEVKPIFRRLRQLVLKPLRIN
;
A
#
# COMPACT_ATOMS: atom_id res chain seq x y z
N GLN A 1 17.95 7.71 11.22
CA GLN A 1 16.59 8.28 11.39
C GLN A 1 16.53 9.13 12.67
N THR A 2 17.00 8.63 13.80
CA THR A 2 16.94 9.33 15.11
C THR A 2 17.64 10.69 15.12
N LEU A 3 18.59 10.92 14.23
CA LEU A 3 19.36 12.17 14.11
C LEU A 3 18.85 13.11 13.00
N GLY A 4 17.67 12.83 12.44
CA GLY A 4 17.00 13.70 11.46
C GLY A 4 17.58 13.68 10.04
N ARG A 5 18.59 12.85 9.74
CA ARG A 5 19.16 12.72 8.39
C ARG A 5 18.49 11.56 7.63
N PHE A 6 17.44 11.88 6.90
CA PHE A 6 16.67 10.89 6.15
C PHE A 6 17.20 10.61 4.74
N PHE A 7 17.92 11.56 4.13
CA PHE A 7 18.35 11.49 2.74
C PHE A 7 19.20 10.25 2.43
N PHE A 8 20.28 10.01 3.17
CA PHE A 8 21.17 8.87 2.94
C PHE A 8 20.48 7.53 3.20
N TYR A 9 19.57 7.49 4.18
CA TYR A 9 18.77 6.29 4.45
C TYR A 9 17.78 5.99 3.31
N ALA A 10 17.16 7.03 2.75
CA ALA A 10 16.19 6.87 1.66
C ALA A 10 16.85 6.48 0.32
N ILE A 11 18.07 6.98 0.06
CA ILE A 11 18.78 6.72 -1.20
C ILE A 11 19.55 5.37 -1.19
N ALA A 12 19.94 4.86 -0.03
CA ALA A 12 20.73 3.64 0.08
C ALA A 12 20.08 2.41 -0.59
N PRO A 13 18.77 2.12 -0.46
CA PRO A 13 18.13 1.03 -1.18
C PRO A 13 18.13 1.18 -2.70
N LEU A 14 18.18 2.42 -3.22
CA LEU A 14 18.28 2.66 -4.66
C LEU A 14 19.59 2.14 -5.23
N PHE A 15 20.70 2.34 -4.53
CA PHE A 15 22.01 1.83 -4.94
C PHE A 15 22.07 0.29 -4.86
N TYR A 16 21.39 -0.31 -3.90
CA TYR A 16 21.24 -1.77 -3.83
C TYR A 16 20.54 -2.30 -5.09
N ASN A 17 19.40 -1.74 -5.43
CA ASN A 17 18.64 -2.15 -6.61
C ASN A 17 19.39 -1.84 -7.92
N LEU A 18 20.05 -0.68 -8.00
CA LEU A 18 20.87 -0.31 -9.15
C LEU A 18 22.00 -1.31 -9.39
N SER A 19 22.69 -1.76 -8.32
CA SER A 19 23.73 -2.78 -8.41
C SER A 19 23.20 -4.09 -8.99
N ILE A 20 22.01 -4.54 -8.55
CA ILE A 20 21.37 -5.74 -9.11
C ILE A 20 21.03 -5.55 -10.59
N ILE A 21 20.45 -4.40 -10.95
CA ILE A 21 20.13 -4.09 -12.36
C ILE A 21 21.39 -4.12 -13.23
N VAL A 22 22.46 -3.44 -12.79
CA VAL A 22 23.74 -3.42 -13.53
C VAL A 22 24.29 -4.84 -13.66
N SER A 23 24.25 -5.65 -12.59
CA SER A 23 24.75 -7.02 -12.62
C SER A 23 24.01 -7.93 -13.60
N ILE A 24 22.70 -7.71 -13.79
CA ILE A 24 21.92 -8.42 -14.82
C ILE A 24 22.51 -8.16 -16.21
N TYR A 25 22.77 -6.90 -16.54
CA TYR A 25 23.30 -6.55 -17.86
C TYR A 25 24.74 -7.00 -18.06
N VAL A 26 25.57 -6.90 -17.01
CA VAL A 26 27.01 -7.24 -17.10
C VAL A 26 27.26 -8.75 -17.08
N PHE A 27 26.49 -9.50 -16.29
CA PHE A 27 26.78 -10.92 -16.03
C PHE A 27 25.75 -11.89 -16.64
N LYS A 28 24.75 -11.37 -17.40
CA LYS A 28 23.70 -12.19 -18.00
C LYS A 28 24.26 -13.37 -18.79
N ASP A 29 25.25 -13.13 -19.64
CA ASP A 29 25.78 -14.11 -20.60
C ASP A 29 26.98 -14.89 -20.01
N SER A 30 27.63 -14.38 -18.96
CA SER A 30 28.83 -15.00 -18.37
C SER A 30 28.56 -15.87 -17.13
N LEU A 31 27.74 -15.39 -16.19
CA LEU A 31 27.53 -16.02 -14.88
C LEU A 31 26.06 -16.36 -14.60
N GLY A 32 25.11 -15.97 -15.46
CA GLY A 32 23.69 -16.26 -15.28
C GLY A 32 23.17 -15.85 -13.90
N LEU A 33 22.54 -16.78 -13.18
CA LEU A 33 21.94 -16.53 -11.86
C LEU A 33 23.00 -16.18 -10.77
N VAL A 34 24.23 -16.66 -10.90
CA VAL A 34 25.32 -16.33 -9.96
C VAL A 34 25.68 -14.84 -10.03
N GLY A 35 25.59 -14.25 -11.23
CA GLY A 35 25.77 -12.81 -11.42
C GLY A 35 24.79 -11.96 -10.63
N LEU A 36 23.52 -12.39 -10.48
CA LEU A 36 22.54 -11.73 -9.61
C LEU A 36 22.96 -11.73 -8.14
N GLY A 37 23.51 -12.88 -7.67
CA GLY A 37 24.03 -12.99 -6.31
C GLY A 37 25.19 -12.04 -6.05
N ILE A 38 26.12 -11.90 -7.02
CA ILE A 38 27.23 -10.94 -6.96
C ILE A 38 26.67 -9.51 -6.93
N GLY A 39 25.71 -9.17 -7.79
CA GLY A 39 25.05 -7.87 -7.79
C GLY A 39 24.39 -7.52 -6.47
N ALA A 40 23.74 -8.48 -5.83
CA ALA A 40 23.14 -8.30 -4.52
C ALA A 40 24.20 -8.08 -3.42
N ALA A 41 25.29 -8.85 -3.45
CA ALA A 41 26.39 -8.67 -2.49
C ALA A 41 27.08 -7.30 -2.62
N VAL A 42 27.40 -6.89 -3.84
CA VAL A 42 27.96 -5.55 -4.12
C VAL A 42 26.98 -4.46 -3.72
N GLY A 43 25.68 -4.64 -4.04
CA GLY A 43 24.62 -3.72 -3.65
C GLY A 43 24.50 -3.54 -2.15
N ALA A 44 24.61 -4.63 -1.37
CA ALA A 44 24.60 -4.57 0.10
C ALA A 44 25.80 -3.78 0.65
N VAL A 45 26.98 -3.96 0.07
CA VAL A 45 28.17 -3.18 0.44
C VAL A 45 27.98 -1.70 0.11
N LEU A 46 27.48 -1.36 -1.08
CA LEU A 46 27.20 0.02 -1.47
C LEU A 46 26.16 0.66 -0.55
N GLN A 47 25.09 -0.05 -0.23
CA GLN A 47 24.07 0.40 0.71
C GLN A 47 24.66 0.71 2.09
N LEU A 48 25.52 -0.16 2.60
CA LEU A 48 26.23 0.04 3.87
C LEU A 48 27.13 1.28 3.80
N LEU A 49 27.92 1.43 2.75
CA LEU A 49 28.83 2.57 2.57
C LEU A 49 28.07 3.91 2.55
N ILE A 50 26.94 3.98 1.84
CA ILE A 50 26.10 5.19 1.80
C ILE A 50 25.56 5.54 3.19
N VAL A 51 25.14 4.57 3.98
CA VAL A 51 24.68 4.80 5.35
C VAL A 51 25.83 5.26 6.24
N ILE A 52 27.05 4.70 6.09
CA ILE A 52 28.25 5.14 6.80
C ILE A 52 28.61 6.59 6.44
N ILE A 53 28.60 6.93 5.14
CA ILE A 53 28.84 8.31 4.67
C ILE A 53 27.80 9.26 5.27
N GLY A 54 26.53 8.84 5.34
CA GLY A 54 25.46 9.64 5.97
C GLY A 54 25.67 9.89 7.45
N ASN A 55 26.42 9.01 8.12
CA ASN A 55 26.79 9.18 9.55
C ASN A 55 28.11 9.95 9.74
N TYR A 56 28.83 10.26 8.67
CA TYR A 56 30.06 11.06 8.75
C TYR A 56 29.76 12.47 9.30
N LYS A 57 30.58 12.96 10.21
CA LYS A 57 30.38 14.23 10.96
C LYS A 57 29.19 14.24 11.95
N LEU A 58 28.57 13.10 12.23
CA LEU A 58 27.77 12.96 13.44
C LEU A 58 28.70 12.55 14.57
N ASN A 59 28.65 13.19 15.72
CA ASN A 59 29.43 12.81 16.91
C ASN A 59 28.93 11.46 17.48
N PHE A 60 28.80 10.47 16.58
CA PHE A 60 28.34 9.14 16.92
C PHE A 60 29.54 8.23 17.17
N HIS A 61 29.81 7.98 18.44
CA HIS A 61 30.83 7.03 18.85
C HIS A 61 30.20 5.65 19.02
N TYR A 62 30.43 4.78 18.06
CA TYR A 62 30.01 3.39 18.17
C TYR A 62 30.87 2.67 19.26
N ARG A 63 30.20 2.34 20.36
CA ARG A 63 30.77 1.51 21.41
C ARG A 63 29.96 0.23 21.49
N PRO A 64 30.51 -0.94 21.13
CA PRO A 64 29.80 -2.21 21.23
C PRO A 64 29.71 -2.60 22.73
N ARG A 65 28.63 -2.21 23.36
CA ARG A 65 28.29 -2.56 24.75
C ARG A 65 26.91 -3.17 24.80
N ILE A 66 26.83 -4.41 25.30
CA ILE A 66 25.53 -5.03 25.61
C ILE A 66 25.29 -4.83 27.11
N ASN A 67 24.43 -3.89 27.45
CA ASN A 67 24.13 -3.59 28.83
C ASN A 67 22.88 -4.35 29.30
N TRP A 68 23.04 -5.63 29.58
CA TRP A 68 21.95 -6.54 30.00
C TRP A 68 21.18 -6.07 31.25
N ARG A 69 21.79 -5.22 32.07
CA ARG A 69 21.20 -4.73 33.33
C ARG A 69 20.47 -3.39 33.18
N SER A 70 20.55 -2.73 32.03
CA SER A 70 19.84 -1.47 31.84
C SER A 70 18.33 -1.70 31.76
N GLY A 71 17.57 -0.79 32.36
CA GLY A 71 16.11 -0.79 32.29
C GLY A 71 15.60 -0.68 30.85
N GLU A 72 16.31 0.08 30.03
CA GLU A 72 16.03 0.27 28.59
C GLU A 72 16.14 -1.05 27.82
N PHE A 73 17.24 -1.80 28.04
CA PHE A 73 17.43 -3.10 27.38
C PHE A 73 16.36 -4.12 27.79
N ARG A 74 15.98 -4.16 29.07
CA ARG A 74 14.88 -5.02 29.56
C ARG A 74 13.53 -4.56 28.96
N GLY A 75 13.31 -3.26 28.80
CA GLY A 75 12.14 -2.72 28.14
C GLY A 75 12.03 -3.16 26.68
N ILE A 76 13.15 -3.15 25.94
CA ILE A 76 13.23 -3.65 24.57
C ILE A 76 12.90 -5.15 24.54
N LEU A 77 13.55 -5.96 25.37
CA LEU A 77 13.31 -7.41 25.45
C LEU A 77 11.86 -7.76 25.80
N ARG A 78 11.21 -6.99 26.67
CA ARG A 78 9.80 -7.19 27.04
C ARG A 78 8.85 -6.90 25.88
N ASN A 79 9.19 -5.94 25.01
CA ASN A 79 8.36 -5.54 23.88
C ASN A 79 8.65 -6.35 22.60
N LEU A 80 9.81 -7.02 22.52
CA LEU A 80 10.23 -7.82 21.38
C LEU A 80 9.23 -8.93 21.02
N PRO A 81 8.73 -9.78 21.97
CA PRO A 81 7.81 -10.86 21.63
C PRO A 81 6.52 -10.36 20.96
N ALA A 82 5.91 -9.29 21.51
CA ALA A 82 4.68 -8.74 20.96
C ALA A 82 4.90 -8.20 19.51
N ARG A 83 6.03 -7.54 19.28
CA ARG A 83 6.38 -6.97 17.97
C ARG A 83 6.80 -8.05 16.96
N SER A 84 7.47 -9.11 17.43
CA SER A 84 7.84 -10.25 16.59
C SER A 84 6.61 -11.09 16.22
N LEU A 85 5.64 -11.21 17.11
CA LEU A 85 4.35 -11.86 16.81
C LEU A 85 3.58 -11.09 15.75
N ASP A 86 3.47 -9.77 15.86
CA ASP A 86 2.77 -8.92 14.89
C ASP A 86 3.33 -9.10 13.47
N GLN A 87 4.66 -9.07 13.32
CA GLN A 87 5.31 -9.32 12.02
C GLN A 87 5.34 -10.79 11.61
N GLY A 88 5.44 -11.70 12.56
CA GLY A 88 5.49 -13.14 12.32
C GLY A 88 4.16 -13.70 11.83
N ILE A 89 3.05 -13.13 12.28
CA ILE A 89 1.69 -13.54 11.88
C ILE A 89 1.46 -13.30 10.39
N ASP A 90 1.86 -12.13 9.86
CA ASP A 90 1.79 -11.85 8.43
C ASP A 90 2.65 -12.82 7.61
N GLN A 91 3.80 -13.19 8.16
CA GLN A 91 4.72 -14.13 7.52
C GLN A 91 4.15 -15.55 7.48
N VAL A 92 3.48 -15.98 8.56
CA VAL A 92 2.76 -17.28 8.58
C VAL A 92 1.68 -17.32 7.50
N ASN A 93 0.90 -16.25 7.35
CA ASN A 93 -0.10 -16.14 6.29
C ASN A 93 0.54 -16.29 4.90
N SER A 94 1.63 -15.58 4.63
CA SER A 94 2.36 -15.65 3.35
C SER A 94 2.91 -17.05 3.06
N VAL A 95 3.45 -17.74 4.07
CA VAL A 95 3.93 -19.14 3.93
C VAL A 95 2.79 -20.07 3.59
N VAL A 96 1.64 -19.96 4.27
CA VAL A 96 0.47 -20.80 4.00
C VAL A 96 -0.09 -20.55 2.61
N GLU A 97 -0.23 -19.29 2.19
CA GLU A 97 -0.68 -18.93 0.84
C GLU A 97 0.25 -19.47 -0.23
N THR A 98 1.58 -19.37 -0.02
CA THR A 98 2.58 -19.93 -0.93
C THR A 98 2.47 -21.44 -1.00
N HIS A 99 2.26 -22.12 0.15
CA HIS A 99 2.06 -23.56 0.19
C HIS A 99 0.79 -23.98 -0.55
N ILE A 100 -0.32 -23.26 -0.37
CA ILE A 100 -1.57 -23.54 -1.13
C ILE A 100 -1.32 -23.32 -2.62
N ALA A 101 -0.71 -22.19 -3.00
CA ALA A 101 -0.40 -21.88 -4.39
C ALA A 101 0.52 -22.94 -5.04
N SER A 102 1.43 -23.54 -4.27
CA SER A 102 2.32 -24.61 -4.75
C SER A 102 1.59 -25.90 -5.09
N SER A 103 0.44 -26.15 -4.49
CA SER A 103 -0.40 -27.33 -4.75
C SER A 103 -1.37 -27.17 -5.92
N LEU A 104 -1.44 -25.97 -6.51
CA LEU A 104 -2.28 -25.64 -7.66
C LEU A 104 -1.52 -25.84 -8.98
N ARG A 105 -2.05 -25.27 -10.07
CA ARG A 105 -1.43 -25.39 -11.40
C ARG A 105 -0.01 -24.84 -11.43
N GLN A 106 0.80 -25.34 -12.35
CA GLN A 106 2.16 -24.86 -12.56
C GLN A 106 2.16 -23.34 -12.87
N GLY A 107 3.02 -22.60 -12.17
CA GLY A 107 3.12 -21.13 -12.28
C GLY A 107 2.25 -20.34 -11.31
N SER A 108 1.29 -20.96 -10.60
CA SER A 108 0.36 -20.28 -9.70
C SER A 108 1.06 -19.42 -8.63
N ILE A 109 2.16 -19.92 -8.04
CA ILE A 109 2.97 -19.17 -7.07
C ILE A 109 3.47 -17.87 -7.71
N THR A 110 4.05 -17.95 -8.89
CA THR A 110 4.61 -16.79 -9.61
C THR A 110 3.54 -15.79 -9.97
N TYR A 111 2.40 -16.26 -10.50
CA TYR A 111 1.29 -15.38 -10.88
C TYR A 111 0.69 -14.66 -9.66
N TYR A 112 0.48 -15.40 -8.58
CA TYR A 112 -0.02 -14.81 -7.33
C TYR A 112 0.94 -13.79 -6.75
N ASN A 113 2.24 -14.14 -6.61
CA ASN A 113 3.25 -13.23 -6.08
C ASN A 113 3.39 -11.97 -6.94
N ASN A 114 3.38 -12.08 -8.25
CA ASN A 114 3.46 -10.94 -9.16
C ASN A 114 2.24 -10.02 -9.03
N ALA A 115 1.03 -10.58 -8.94
CA ALA A 115 -0.19 -9.81 -8.69
C ALA A 115 -0.18 -9.15 -7.31
N TYR A 116 0.31 -9.85 -6.28
CA TYR A 116 0.45 -9.32 -4.93
C TYR A 116 1.45 -8.15 -4.87
N VAL A 117 2.61 -8.26 -5.54
CA VAL A 117 3.58 -7.17 -5.65
C VAL A 117 2.96 -5.93 -6.30
N LEU A 118 2.18 -6.10 -7.38
CA LEU A 118 1.44 -4.98 -7.98
C LEU A 118 0.49 -4.32 -6.97
N SER A 119 -0.17 -5.10 -6.13
CA SER A 119 -1.13 -4.58 -5.13
C SER A 119 -0.44 -3.82 -3.99
N THR A 120 0.82 -4.11 -3.68
CA THR A 120 1.55 -3.42 -2.59
C THR A 120 1.86 -1.97 -2.90
N ALA A 121 2.10 -1.62 -4.17
CA ALA A 121 2.47 -0.26 -4.56
C ALA A 121 1.42 0.80 -4.18
N PRO A 122 0.12 0.67 -4.55
CA PRO A 122 -0.92 1.61 -4.12
C PRO A 122 -1.12 1.64 -2.60
N ILE A 123 -0.98 0.48 -1.92
CA ILE A 123 -1.10 0.41 -0.45
C ILE A 123 0.02 1.21 0.23
N LEU A 124 1.25 1.06 -0.23
CA LEU A 124 2.39 1.82 0.31
C LEU A 124 2.27 3.31 0.01
N LEU A 125 1.88 3.66 -1.22
CA LEU A 125 1.82 5.05 -1.68
C LEU A 125 0.77 5.88 -0.94
N ILE A 126 -0.42 5.35 -0.73
CA ILE A 126 -1.52 6.05 -0.05
C ILE A 126 -1.61 5.61 1.41
N GLY A 127 -1.75 4.30 1.65
CA GLY A 127 -2.01 3.75 2.98
C GLY A 127 -0.90 4.07 3.96
N THR A 128 0.28 3.54 3.71
CA THR A 128 1.43 3.68 4.62
C THR A 128 1.95 5.11 4.69
N ALA A 129 2.09 5.80 3.54
CA ALA A 129 2.65 7.15 3.51
C ALA A 129 1.77 8.14 4.28
N ILE A 130 0.46 8.18 4.00
CA ILE A 130 -0.45 9.15 4.63
C ILE A 130 -0.67 8.80 6.10
N SER A 131 -0.89 7.52 6.44
CA SER A 131 -1.12 7.12 7.83
C SER A 131 0.10 7.38 8.71
N THR A 132 1.33 7.16 8.19
CA THR A 132 2.57 7.45 8.91
C THR A 132 2.78 8.96 9.10
N ALA A 133 2.47 9.77 8.09
CA ALA A 133 2.58 11.23 8.19
C ALA A 133 1.54 11.84 9.16
N ALA A 134 0.35 11.25 9.26
CA ALA A 134 -0.71 11.71 10.16
C ALA A 134 -0.48 11.30 11.64
N PHE A 135 0.19 10.18 11.87
CA PHE A 135 0.31 9.55 13.18
C PHE A 135 0.91 10.44 14.29
N PRO A 136 2.02 11.22 14.07
CA PRO A 136 2.56 12.10 15.10
C PRO A 136 1.55 13.14 15.59
N ARG A 137 0.74 13.69 14.68
CA ARG A 137 -0.27 14.69 15.02
C ARG A 137 -1.42 14.06 15.82
N LEU A 138 -1.87 12.87 15.46
CA LEU A 138 -2.86 12.12 16.21
C LEU A 138 -2.38 11.84 17.65
N ASN A 139 -1.13 11.39 17.81
CA ASN A 139 -0.52 11.16 19.12
C ASN A 139 -0.45 12.45 19.97
N GLN A 140 -0.11 13.60 19.36
CA GLN A 140 -0.06 14.87 20.07
C GLN A 140 -1.42 15.29 20.63
N HIS A 141 -2.52 15.05 19.88
CA HIS A 141 -3.86 15.36 20.38
C HIS A 141 -4.24 14.49 21.56
N ILE A 142 -3.96 13.18 21.52
CA ILE A 142 -4.18 12.27 22.64
C ILE A 142 -3.33 12.68 23.85
N ALA A 143 -2.04 12.96 23.65
CA ALA A 143 -1.13 13.37 24.74
C ALA A 143 -1.56 14.67 25.44
N ARG A 144 -2.27 15.56 24.72
CA ARG A 144 -2.80 16.83 25.25
C ARG A 144 -4.25 16.69 25.76
N GLY A 145 -4.84 15.51 25.77
CA GLY A 145 -6.23 15.29 26.17
C GLY A 145 -7.30 15.87 25.25
N ARG A 146 -6.92 16.30 24.03
CA ARG A 146 -7.84 16.93 23.07
C ARG A 146 -8.51 15.89 22.18
N LEU A 147 -9.47 15.15 22.71
CA LEU A 147 -10.17 14.08 22.01
C LEU A 147 -11.03 14.59 20.84
N ASP A 148 -11.57 15.80 20.93
CA ASP A 148 -12.31 16.47 19.87
C ASP A 148 -11.45 16.69 18.62
N LEU A 149 -10.26 17.23 18.78
CA LEU A 149 -9.31 17.43 17.70
C LEU A 149 -8.78 16.11 17.13
N PHE A 150 -8.57 15.13 18.01
CA PHE A 150 -8.18 13.79 17.58
C PHE A 150 -9.22 13.15 16.64
N ARG A 151 -10.50 13.18 17.02
CA ARG A 151 -11.61 12.67 16.17
C ARG A 151 -11.66 13.40 14.84
N ARG A 152 -11.69 14.73 14.89
CA ARG A 152 -11.78 15.56 13.69
C ARG A 152 -10.64 15.32 12.71
N ASP A 153 -9.40 15.31 13.21
CA ASP A 153 -8.23 15.09 12.36
C ASP A 153 -8.18 13.66 11.82
N PHE A 154 -8.55 12.67 12.63
CA PHE A 154 -8.65 11.28 12.18
C PHE A 154 -9.68 11.11 11.05
N LEU A 155 -10.91 11.61 11.24
CA LEU A 155 -11.96 11.53 10.22
C LEU A 155 -11.58 12.26 8.94
N LYS A 156 -10.92 13.42 9.05
CA LYS A 156 -10.42 14.16 7.90
C LYS A 156 -9.40 13.35 7.10
N VAL A 157 -8.44 12.72 7.78
CA VAL A 157 -7.43 11.87 7.14
C VAL A 157 -8.08 10.64 6.51
N LEU A 158 -8.96 9.96 7.23
CA LEU A 158 -9.69 8.80 6.74
C LEU A 158 -10.49 9.13 5.47
N ARG A 159 -11.21 10.26 5.47
CA ARG A 159 -12.00 10.73 4.32
C ARG A 159 -11.11 11.05 3.10
N VAL A 160 -9.97 11.71 3.32
CA VAL A 160 -8.98 11.96 2.26
C VAL A 160 -8.41 10.66 1.71
N MET A 161 -8.12 9.67 2.56
CA MET A 161 -7.61 8.37 2.11
C MET A 161 -8.64 7.60 1.30
N ILE A 162 -9.92 7.61 1.70
CA ILE A 162 -11.03 7.02 0.92
C ILE A 162 -11.13 7.70 -0.43
N TRP A 163 -11.11 9.04 -0.47
CA TRP A 163 -11.20 9.82 -1.69
C TRP A 163 -10.05 9.57 -2.66
N LEU A 164 -8.82 9.45 -2.17
CA LEU A 164 -7.64 9.15 -3.01
C LEU A 164 -7.59 7.69 -3.48
N SER A 165 -7.97 6.75 -2.61
CA SER A 165 -7.90 5.33 -2.94
C SER A 165 -9.00 4.90 -3.92
N ALA A 166 -10.17 5.53 -3.89
CA ALA A 166 -11.28 5.17 -4.74
C ALA A 166 -10.94 5.22 -6.26
N PRO A 167 -10.48 6.34 -6.84
CA PRO A 167 -10.12 6.38 -8.25
C PRO A 167 -8.90 5.49 -8.56
N LEU A 168 -7.95 5.35 -7.63
CA LEU A 168 -6.79 4.50 -7.83
C LEU A 168 -7.18 3.03 -7.95
N VAL A 169 -8.11 2.55 -7.12
CA VAL A 169 -8.64 1.19 -7.18
C VAL A 169 -9.43 0.96 -8.48
N VAL A 170 -10.19 1.96 -8.92
CA VAL A 170 -10.87 1.91 -10.23
C VAL A 170 -9.86 1.81 -11.37
N VAL A 171 -8.75 2.58 -11.34
CA VAL A 171 -7.65 2.44 -12.30
C VAL A 171 -7.05 1.03 -12.24
N CYS A 172 -6.70 0.54 -11.05
CA CYS A 172 -6.13 -0.80 -10.87
C CYS A 172 -7.05 -1.89 -11.46
N PHE A 173 -8.36 -1.77 -11.27
CA PHE A 173 -9.32 -2.74 -11.77
C PHE A 173 -9.45 -2.71 -13.31
N PHE A 174 -9.69 -1.53 -13.91
CA PHE A 174 -9.88 -1.41 -15.34
C PHE A 174 -8.59 -1.55 -16.15
N ALA A 175 -7.48 -1.07 -15.62
CA ALA A 175 -6.18 -1.13 -16.29
C ALA A 175 -5.34 -2.37 -15.93
N ARG A 176 -5.89 -3.37 -15.20
CA ARG A 176 -5.16 -4.56 -14.74
C ARG A 176 -4.44 -5.31 -15.84
N GLY A 177 -5.08 -5.45 -17.01
CA GLY A 177 -4.49 -6.15 -18.16
C GLY A 177 -3.30 -5.39 -18.77
N TYR A 178 -3.41 -4.06 -18.84
CA TYR A 178 -2.34 -3.19 -19.33
C TYR A 178 -1.15 -3.19 -18.38
N LEU A 179 -1.40 -3.10 -17.07
CA LEU A 179 -0.36 -3.16 -16.02
C LEU A 179 0.36 -4.50 -16.04
N ALA A 180 -0.38 -5.60 -16.07
CA ALA A 180 0.22 -6.93 -16.10
C ALA A 180 1.06 -7.14 -17.37
N ARG A 181 0.56 -6.75 -18.55
CA ARG A 181 1.28 -6.90 -19.82
C ARG A 181 2.47 -5.95 -19.94
N LEU A 182 2.41 -4.77 -19.35
CA LEU A 182 3.51 -3.79 -19.37
C LEU A 182 4.70 -4.25 -18.54
N ILE A 183 4.45 -4.93 -17.41
CA ILE A 183 5.47 -5.30 -16.44
C ILE A 183 5.94 -6.75 -16.63
N PHE A 184 5.02 -7.66 -16.97
CA PHE A 184 5.33 -9.09 -17.08
C PHE A 184 5.22 -9.59 -18.52
N THR A 185 6.21 -10.37 -18.95
CA THR A 185 6.24 -10.93 -20.30
C THR A 185 5.42 -12.22 -20.42
N GLN A 186 5.27 -12.96 -19.32
CA GLN A 186 4.56 -14.25 -19.28
C GLN A 186 3.48 -14.24 -18.20
N GLY A 187 2.42 -15.02 -18.41
CA GLY A 187 1.34 -15.17 -17.44
C GLY A 187 0.52 -13.91 -17.19
N ASN A 188 0.58 -12.92 -18.08
CA ASN A 188 -0.02 -11.60 -17.86
C ASN A 188 -1.55 -11.66 -17.72
N ALA A 189 -2.25 -12.58 -18.39
CA ALA A 189 -3.69 -12.76 -18.27
C ALA A 189 -4.08 -13.27 -16.86
N GLN A 190 -3.36 -14.28 -16.37
CA GLN A 190 -3.57 -14.85 -15.02
C GLN A 190 -3.22 -13.80 -13.94
N ILE A 191 -2.09 -13.12 -14.09
CA ILE A 191 -1.69 -12.03 -13.18
C ILE A 191 -2.76 -10.93 -13.15
N ALA A 192 -3.29 -10.54 -14.32
CA ALA A 192 -4.35 -9.54 -14.41
C ALA A 192 -5.66 -9.98 -13.73
N ALA A 193 -6.04 -11.26 -13.88
CA ALA A 193 -7.22 -11.81 -13.23
C ALA A 193 -7.08 -11.79 -11.70
N ILE A 194 -5.97 -12.32 -11.17
CA ILE A 194 -5.68 -12.34 -9.74
C ILE A 194 -5.62 -10.89 -9.18
N PHE A 195 -4.92 -9.99 -9.89
CA PHE A 195 -4.83 -8.57 -9.49
C PHE A 195 -6.18 -7.88 -9.49
N GLY A 196 -7.07 -8.22 -10.44
CA GLY A 196 -8.45 -7.72 -10.45
C GLY A 196 -9.21 -8.06 -9.16
N PHE A 197 -9.08 -9.29 -8.67
CA PHE A 197 -9.69 -9.70 -7.39
C PHE A 197 -9.00 -9.04 -6.18
N LEU A 198 -7.70 -8.73 -6.23
CA LEU A 198 -7.00 -8.03 -5.16
C LEU A 198 -7.35 -6.53 -5.05
N THR A 199 -8.05 -5.95 -6.03
CA THR A 199 -8.36 -4.50 -5.99
C THR A 199 -9.20 -4.09 -4.79
N ALA A 200 -10.12 -4.94 -4.34
CA ALA A 200 -10.87 -4.70 -3.12
C ALA A 200 -9.96 -4.77 -1.87
N ALA A 201 -9.04 -5.74 -1.82
CA ALA A 201 -8.04 -5.81 -0.75
C ALA A 201 -7.18 -4.54 -0.70
N ILE A 202 -6.77 -3.97 -1.84
CA ILE A 202 -6.01 -2.72 -1.91
C ILE A 202 -6.76 -1.61 -1.17
N PHE A 203 -8.05 -1.42 -1.48
CA PHE A 203 -8.87 -0.39 -0.85
C PHE A 203 -8.94 -0.55 0.67
N PHE A 204 -9.33 -1.73 1.13
CA PHE A 204 -9.51 -1.98 2.56
C PHE A 204 -8.20 -1.99 3.34
N ARG A 205 -7.09 -2.49 2.77
CA ARG A 205 -5.77 -2.39 3.41
C ARG A 205 -5.26 -0.95 3.52
N ILE A 206 -5.57 -0.08 2.56
CA ILE A 206 -5.32 1.36 2.70
C ILE A 206 -6.08 1.91 3.91
N LEU A 207 -7.35 1.58 4.09
CA LEU A 207 -8.14 2.04 5.24
C LEU A 207 -7.65 1.44 6.55
N TYR A 208 -7.32 0.15 6.57
CA TYR A 208 -6.73 -0.51 7.73
C TYR A 208 -5.50 0.24 8.25
N SER A 209 -4.64 0.74 7.35
CA SER A 209 -3.40 1.42 7.73
C SER A 209 -3.62 2.66 8.62
N ILE A 210 -4.70 3.41 8.44
CA ILE A 210 -5.04 4.56 9.30
C ILE A 210 -5.90 4.14 10.50
N MET A 211 -6.79 3.15 10.34
CA MET A 211 -7.63 2.68 11.43
C MET A 211 -6.79 2.01 12.54
N SER A 212 -5.78 1.24 12.19
CA SER A 212 -4.83 0.69 13.17
C SER A 212 -4.10 1.80 13.94
N ARG A 213 -3.77 2.94 13.29
CA ARG A 213 -3.15 4.10 13.94
C ARG A 213 -4.07 4.77 14.96
N TRP A 214 -5.38 4.71 14.80
CA TRP A 214 -6.33 5.19 15.79
C TRP A 214 -6.18 4.46 17.12
N PHE A 215 -6.03 3.13 17.09
CA PHE A 215 -5.77 2.32 18.27
C PHE A 215 -4.36 2.57 18.84
N TYR A 216 -3.34 2.61 17.99
CA TYR A 216 -1.95 2.83 18.42
C TYR A 216 -1.75 4.19 19.10
N ALA A 217 -2.44 5.23 18.63
CA ALA A 217 -2.42 6.55 19.27
C ALA A 217 -2.96 6.50 20.70
N GLN A 218 -3.91 5.60 20.98
CA GLN A 218 -4.48 5.36 22.30
C GLN A 218 -3.71 4.31 23.12
N LYS A 219 -2.49 3.94 22.67
CA LYS A 219 -1.62 2.92 23.27
C LYS A 219 -2.24 1.50 23.30
N ASP A 220 -3.26 1.26 22.47
CA ASP A 220 -3.87 -0.05 22.31
C ASP A 220 -3.31 -0.75 21.07
N THR A 221 -2.32 -1.60 21.28
CA THR A 221 -1.76 -2.48 20.26
C THR A 221 -2.44 -3.85 20.23
N LYS A 222 -3.19 -4.20 21.29
CA LYS A 222 -3.79 -5.52 21.43
C LYS A 222 -4.99 -5.71 20.52
N THR A 223 -5.85 -4.70 20.42
CA THR A 223 -7.07 -4.81 19.60
C THR A 223 -6.77 -5.05 18.13
N PRO A 224 -5.92 -4.24 17.43
CA PRO A 224 -5.56 -4.56 16.06
C PRO A 224 -4.90 -5.93 15.92
N LEU A 225 -3.99 -6.31 16.83
CA LEU A 225 -3.34 -7.62 16.81
C LEU A 225 -4.35 -8.78 16.90
N LEU A 226 -5.29 -8.73 17.83
CA LEU A 226 -6.31 -9.77 17.96
C LEU A 226 -7.21 -9.88 16.73
N VAL A 227 -7.59 -8.73 16.16
CA VAL A 227 -8.38 -8.71 14.92
C VAL A 227 -7.55 -9.31 13.78
N SER A 228 -6.27 -8.94 13.62
CA SER A 228 -5.40 -9.50 12.58
C SER A 228 -5.18 -11.01 12.76
N VAL A 229 -4.98 -11.51 13.98
CA VAL A 229 -4.87 -12.96 14.25
C VAL A 229 -6.14 -13.69 13.80
N PHE A 230 -7.32 -13.17 14.19
CA PHE A 230 -8.60 -13.74 13.79
C PHE A 230 -8.76 -13.72 12.26
N THR A 231 -8.47 -12.59 11.61
CA THR A 231 -8.65 -12.42 10.17
C THR A 231 -7.66 -13.25 9.36
N ILE A 232 -6.44 -13.49 9.85
CA ILE A 232 -5.49 -14.40 9.23
C ILE A 232 -5.98 -15.85 9.32
N GLY A 233 -6.50 -16.27 10.47
CA GLY A 233 -7.14 -17.59 10.58
C GLY A 233 -8.29 -17.76 9.58
N LEU A 234 -9.13 -16.73 9.45
CA LEU A 234 -10.21 -16.69 8.47
C LEU A 234 -9.67 -16.70 7.02
N ASN A 235 -8.57 -15.98 6.76
CA ASN A 235 -7.94 -15.98 5.44
C ASN A 235 -7.45 -17.37 5.04
N ILE A 236 -6.78 -18.07 5.95
CA ILE A 236 -6.31 -19.44 5.72
C ILE A 236 -7.50 -20.37 5.43
N PHE A 237 -8.57 -20.27 6.23
CA PHE A 237 -9.77 -21.05 6.01
C PHE A 237 -10.41 -20.81 4.64
N LEU A 238 -10.60 -19.53 4.28
CA LEU A 238 -11.18 -19.16 2.98
C LEU A 238 -10.25 -19.51 1.82
N ALA A 239 -8.95 -19.28 1.96
CA ALA A 239 -7.96 -19.59 0.94
C ALA A 239 -7.95 -21.08 0.60
N VAL A 240 -7.95 -21.95 1.62
CA VAL A 240 -8.01 -23.42 1.41
C VAL A 240 -9.29 -23.84 0.69
N ASN A 241 -10.44 -23.28 1.10
CA ASN A 241 -11.72 -23.67 0.51
C ASN A 241 -11.93 -23.11 -0.91
N LEU A 242 -11.56 -21.85 -1.15
CA LEU A 242 -11.75 -21.20 -2.45
C LEU A 242 -10.71 -21.67 -3.48
N ALA A 243 -9.44 -21.84 -3.09
CA ALA A 243 -8.40 -22.27 -4.01
C ALA A 243 -8.54 -23.74 -4.43
N ARG A 244 -9.11 -24.60 -3.58
CA ARG A 244 -9.42 -26.00 -3.93
C ARG A 244 -10.70 -26.15 -4.75
N SER A 245 -11.50 -25.10 -4.85
CA SER A 245 -12.68 -25.09 -5.71
C SER A 245 -12.27 -25.16 -7.18
N THR A 246 -12.89 -26.03 -7.94
CA THR A 246 -12.69 -26.14 -9.40
C THR A 246 -13.03 -24.83 -10.14
N ALA A 247 -13.74 -23.93 -9.50
CA ALA A 247 -14.19 -22.66 -10.10
C ALA A 247 -13.17 -21.52 -10.02
N TYR A 248 -12.30 -21.48 -8.98
CA TYR A 248 -11.49 -20.29 -8.70
C TYR A 248 -9.97 -20.51 -8.76
N ASP A 249 -9.47 -21.74 -8.51
CA ASP A 249 -8.03 -22.05 -8.53
C ASP A 249 -7.21 -20.99 -7.75
N VAL A 250 -6.16 -20.43 -8.37
CA VAL A 250 -5.30 -19.41 -7.74
C VAL A 250 -6.01 -18.07 -7.46
N GLU A 251 -7.04 -17.72 -8.24
CA GLU A 251 -7.88 -16.54 -8.00
C GLU A 251 -8.62 -16.63 -6.65
N GLY A 252 -8.89 -17.85 -6.16
CA GLY A 252 -9.47 -18.08 -4.84
C GLY A 252 -8.67 -17.49 -3.69
N LEU A 253 -7.32 -17.46 -3.79
CA LEU A 253 -6.45 -16.79 -2.82
C LEU A 253 -6.68 -15.27 -2.79
N ALA A 254 -6.82 -14.67 -3.96
CA ALA A 254 -7.06 -13.22 -4.08
C ALA A 254 -8.46 -12.81 -3.57
N ILE A 255 -9.46 -13.66 -3.81
CA ILE A 255 -10.81 -13.49 -3.29
C ILE A 255 -10.80 -13.58 -1.77
N ALA A 256 -10.14 -14.60 -1.19
CA ALA A 256 -9.98 -14.75 0.26
C ALA A 256 -9.34 -13.50 0.88
N GLN A 257 -8.23 -13.02 0.33
CA GLN A 257 -7.56 -11.79 0.76
C GLN A 257 -8.48 -10.57 0.74
N SER A 258 -9.28 -10.41 -0.30
CA SER A 258 -10.20 -9.29 -0.45
C SER A 258 -11.36 -9.34 0.53
N LEU A 259 -11.95 -10.52 0.73
CA LEU A 259 -13.00 -10.73 1.73
C LEU A 259 -12.48 -10.44 3.14
N VAL A 260 -11.31 -10.97 3.46
CA VAL A 260 -10.71 -10.82 4.78
C VAL A 260 -10.32 -9.38 5.07
N ALA A 261 -9.68 -8.69 4.12
CA ALA A 261 -9.38 -7.26 4.28
C ALA A 261 -10.64 -6.42 4.49
N THR A 262 -11.73 -6.77 3.83
CA THR A 262 -13.04 -6.15 4.03
C THR A 262 -13.54 -6.38 5.45
N ILE A 263 -13.58 -7.64 5.89
CA ILE A 263 -14.04 -8.02 7.25
C ILE A 263 -13.18 -7.34 8.32
N GLU A 264 -11.86 -7.32 8.14
CA GLU A 264 -10.91 -6.70 9.08
C GLU A 264 -11.24 -5.21 9.33
N VAL A 265 -11.47 -4.45 8.26
CA VAL A 265 -11.84 -3.02 8.35
C VAL A 265 -13.20 -2.83 9.00
N PHE A 266 -14.19 -3.66 8.66
CA PHE A 266 -15.51 -3.59 9.28
C PHE A 266 -15.48 -3.94 10.78
N VAL A 267 -14.73 -4.97 11.17
CA VAL A 267 -14.55 -5.34 12.58
C VAL A 267 -13.87 -4.21 13.35
N LEU A 268 -12.75 -3.66 12.84
CA LEU A 268 -12.09 -2.52 13.48
C LEU A 268 -13.01 -1.30 13.57
N GLY A 269 -13.74 -0.97 12.48
CA GLY A 269 -14.69 0.13 12.45
C GLY A 269 -15.81 -0.04 13.48
N SER A 270 -16.31 -1.25 13.64
CA SER A 270 -17.33 -1.59 14.65
C SER A 270 -16.81 -1.42 16.07
N ILE A 271 -15.58 -1.87 16.34
CA ILE A 271 -14.92 -1.67 17.65
C ILE A 271 -14.69 -0.19 17.93
N MET A 272 -14.26 0.58 16.92
CA MET A 272 -14.08 2.03 17.02
C MET A 272 -15.42 2.72 17.36
N LEU A 273 -16.50 2.36 16.68
CA LEU A 273 -17.83 2.91 16.93
C LEU A 273 -18.37 2.53 18.32
N TYR A 274 -18.10 1.30 18.78
CA TYR A 274 -18.46 0.88 20.11
C TYR A 274 -17.74 1.69 21.20
N ARG A 275 -16.43 1.98 21.01
CA ARG A 275 -15.63 2.78 21.95
C ARG A 275 -15.95 4.27 21.90
N ASP A 276 -16.29 4.77 20.73
CA ASP A 276 -16.57 6.18 20.51
C ASP A 276 -17.79 6.35 19.61
N ARG A 277 -18.98 6.37 20.20
CA ARG A 277 -20.26 6.49 19.49
C ARG A 277 -20.41 7.79 18.69
N LYS A 278 -19.59 8.81 18.99
CA LYS A 278 -19.60 10.11 18.28
C LYS A 278 -18.55 10.18 17.18
N LEU A 279 -17.80 9.10 16.93
CA LEU A 279 -16.69 9.11 15.99
C LEU A 279 -17.18 9.38 14.56
N PHE A 280 -18.18 8.62 14.08
CA PHE A 280 -18.70 8.77 12.73
C PHE A 280 -19.93 9.67 12.74
N ASP A 281 -19.71 10.97 12.58
CA ASP A 281 -20.77 11.97 12.54
C ASP A 281 -21.51 12.01 11.19
N ARG A 282 -22.63 12.76 11.16
CA ARG A 282 -23.44 12.89 9.95
C ARG A 282 -22.69 13.58 8.80
N GLU A 283 -21.78 14.47 9.11
CA GLU A 283 -20.96 15.17 8.12
C GLU A 283 -19.99 14.20 7.44
N PHE A 284 -19.34 13.34 8.22
CA PHE A 284 -18.47 12.28 7.69
C PHE A 284 -19.25 11.33 6.80
N LEU A 285 -20.39 10.80 7.26
CA LEU A 285 -21.23 9.87 6.48
C LEU A 285 -21.72 10.50 5.19
N SER A 286 -22.21 11.76 5.23
CA SER A 286 -22.60 12.50 4.03
C SER A 286 -21.43 12.67 3.05
N GLY A 287 -20.21 12.94 3.56
CA GLY A 287 -18.99 13.00 2.76
C GLY A 287 -18.68 11.66 2.06
N ILE A 288 -18.82 10.54 2.79
CA ILE A 288 -18.60 9.20 2.21
C ILE A 288 -19.61 8.90 1.09
N TRP A 289 -20.91 9.19 1.29
CA TRP A 289 -21.91 9.00 0.25
C TRP A 289 -21.61 9.82 -1.01
N ARG A 290 -21.14 11.06 -0.88
CA ARG A 290 -20.70 11.87 -2.02
C ARG A 290 -19.49 11.25 -2.73
N ILE A 291 -18.50 10.74 -1.97
CA ILE A 291 -17.33 10.06 -2.56
C ILE A 291 -17.78 8.80 -3.33
N ILE A 292 -18.68 7.99 -2.77
CA ILE A 292 -19.23 6.81 -3.45
C ILE A 292 -19.91 7.22 -4.77
N SER A 293 -20.73 8.27 -4.75
CA SER A 293 -21.40 8.77 -5.95
C SER A 293 -20.38 9.21 -7.02
N VAL A 294 -19.37 9.99 -6.63
CA VAL A 294 -18.29 10.43 -7.53
C VAL A 294 -17.51 9.22 -8.08
N THR A 295 -17.26 8.20 -7.25
CA THR A 295 -16.60 6.97 -7.68
C THR A 295 -17.41 6.22 -8.74
N GLY A 296 -18.74 6.23 -8.64
CA GLY A 296 -19.64 5.68 -9.67
C GLY A 296 -19.38 6.30 -11.05
N PHE A 297 -19.23 7.63 -11.13
CA PHE A 297 -18.86 8.30 -12.39
C PHE A 297 -17.46 7.90 -12.87
N SER A 298 -16.52 7.70 -11.96
CA SER A 298 -15.17 7.24 -12.30
C SER A 298 -15.18 5.81 -12.86
N VAL A 299 -16.06 4.94 -12.35
CA VAL A 299 -16.27 3.58 -12.89
C VAL A 299 -16.82 3.64 -14.31
N VAL A 300 -17.81 4.49 -14.57
CA VAL A 300 -18.39 4.70 -15.92
C VAL A 300 -17.30 5.22 -16.87
N ALA A 301 -16.51 6.21 -16.44
CA ALA A 301 -15.40 6.74 -17.25
C ALA A 301 -14.33 5.65 -17.54
N GLY A 302 -14.02 4.81 -16.56
CA GLY A 302 -13.11 3.69 -16.73
C GLY A 302 -13.60 2.65 -17.72
N PHE A 303 -14.88 2.25 -17.61
CA PHE A 303 -15.52 1.35 -18.54
C PHE A 303 -15.51 1.91 -19.97
N THR A 304 -15.91 3.16 -20.15
CA THR A 304 -15.89 3.84 -21.44
C THR A 304 -14.48 3.92 -22.02
N ALA A 305 -13.50 4.28 -21.20
CA ALA A 305 -12.10 4.40 -21.66
C ALA A 305 -11.53 3.05 -22.12
N VAL A 306 -11.81 1.95 -21.41
CA VAL A 306 -11.34 0.60 -21.81
C VAL A 306 -12.08 0.13 -23.06
N THR A 307 -13.35 0.51 -23.26
CA THR A 307 -14.10 0.18 -24.47
C THR A 307 -13.57 0.94 -25.70
N LEU A 308 -13.18 2.21 -25.53
CA LEU A 308 -12.61 3.03 -26.60
C LEU A 308 -11.15 2.63 -26.93
N TYR A 309 -10.41 2.20 -25.94
CA TYR A 309 -9.01 1.79 -26.08
C TYR A 309 -8.82 0.32 -25.65
N PRO A 310 -9.42 -0.66 -26.34
CA PRO A 310 -9.33 -2.05 -25.92
C PRO A 310 -7.90 -2.57 -25.96
N LEU A 311 -7.57 -3.51 -25.07
CA LEU A 311 -6.31 -4.22 -25.07
C LEU A 311 -6.33 -5.26 -26.20
N SER A 312 -5.60 -5.01 -27.28
CA SER A 312 -5.48 -5.95 -28.39
C SER A 312 -4.29 -6.90 -28.22
N LEU A 313 -4.28 -8.01 -28.98
CA LEU A 313 -3.17 -8.97 -28.94
C LEU A 313 -1.87 -8.35 -29.48
N ASP A 314 -1.97 -7.37 -30.38
CA ASP A 314 -0.85 -6.69 -31.03
C ASP A 314 -0.26 -5.57 -30.18
N ASP A 315 -0.92 -5.18 -29.09
CA ASP A 315 -0.40 -4.15 -28.19
C ASP A 315 0.88 -4.65 -27.49
N ARG A 316 2.03 -4.17 -27.98
CA ARG A 316 3.35 -4.50 -27.44
C ARG A 316 4.19 -3.23 -27.23
N GLY A 317 5.11 -3.34 -26.30
CA GLY A 317 6.06 -2.26 -25.98
C GLY A 317 5.51 -1.19 -25.05
N PHE A 318 6.46 -0.50 -24.42
CA PHE A 318 6.17 0.48 -23.38
C PHE A 318 5.33 1.66 -23.86
N LEU A 319 5.58 2.15 -25.07
CA LEU A 319 4.88 3.34 -25.59
C LEU A 319 3.40 3.08 -25.86
N VAL A 320 3.06 1.94 -26.50
CA VAL A 320 1.68 1.61 -26.84
C VAL A 320 0.87 1.29 -25.58
N LEU A 321 1.38 0.40 -24.74
CA LEU A 321 0.70 0.01 -23.49
C LEU A 321 0.66 1.17 -22.49
N GLY A 322 1.76 1.93 -22.37
CA GLY A 322 1.85 3.06 -21.46
C GLY A 322 0.94 4.22 -21.86
N SER A 323 0.80 4.53 -23.15
CA SER A 323 -0.10 5.59 -23.63
C SER A 323 -1.57 5.24 -23.37
N LYS A 324 -1.99 3.99 -23.64
CA LYS A 324 -3.34 3.50 -23.32
C LYS A 324 -3.61 3.51 -21.81
N LEU A 325 -2.66 3.02 -21.01
CA LEU A 325 -2.73 3.06 -19.55
C LEU A 325 -2.87 4.50 -19.03
N ALA A 326 -2.07 5.42 -19.58
CA ALA A 326 -2.14 6.84 -19.21
C ALA A 326 -3.50 7.45 -19.59
N ALA A 327 -4.02 7.17 -20.78
CA ALA A 327 -5.31 7.68 -21.23
C ALA A 327 -6.45 7.18 -20.30
N ILE A 328 -6.48 5.88 -19.97
CA ILE A 328 -7.45 5.29 -19.05
C ILE A 328 -7.33 5.93 -17.66
N SER A 329 -6.11 6.06 -17.15
CA SER A 329 -5.85 6.66 -15.83
C SER A 329 -6.28 8.13 -15.77
N ILE A 330 -5.97 8.91 -16.81
CA ILE A 330 -6.36 10.33 -16.92
C ILE A 330 -7.90 10.45 -17.00
N ALA A 331 -8.56 9.58 -17.78
CA ALA A 331 -10.02 9.59 -17.87
C ALA A 331 -10.67 9.32 -16.50
N ILE A 332 -10.21 8.29 -15.77
CA ILE A 332 -10.76 7.91 -14.46
C ILE A 332 -10.46 9.00 -13.42
N ILE A 333 -9.20 9.38 -13.25
CA ILE A 333 -8.77 10.34 -12.21
C ILE A 333 -9.30 11.74 -12.56
N GLY A 334 -9.26 12.13 -13.82
CA GLY A 334 -9.80 13.41 -14.29
C GLY A 334 -11.30 13.54 -14.01
N THR A 335 -12.08 12.51 -14.32
CA THR A 335 -13.52 12.46 -14.00
C THR A 335 -13.73 12.51 -12.49
N HIS A 336 -12.96 11.76 -11.70
CA HIS A 336 -13.07 11.78 -10.25
C HIS A 336 -12.84 13.17 -9.66
N VAL A 337 -11.77 13.85 -10.08
CA VAL A 337 -11.46 15.21 -9.62
C VAL A 337 -12.50 16.22 -10.09
N LEU A 338 -12.91 16.14 -11.36
CA LEU A 338 -13.91 17.07 -11.94
C LEU A 338 -15.26 16.95 -11.24
N ILE A 339 -15.79 15.74 -11.12
CA ILE A 339 -17.06 15.50 -10.46
C ILE A 339 -16.98 15.80 -8.96
N SER A 340 -15.85 15.52 -8.30
CA SER A 340 -15.61 15.95 -6.91
C SER A 340 -15.69 17.46 -6.74
N ALA A 341 -15.19 18.22 -7.69
CA ALA A 341 -15.28 19.68 -7.69
C ALA A 341 -16.73 20.16 -7.86
N LEU A 342 -17.48 19.54 -8.78
CA LEU A 342 -18.92 19.85 -9.01
C LEU A 342 -19.78 19.53 -7.78
N PHE A 343 -19.49 18.44 -7.08
CA PHE A 343 -20.16 18.06 -5.83
C PHE A 343 -19.66 18.85 -4.59
N GLY A 344 -18.70 19.75 -4.77
CA GLY A 344 -18.17 20.62 -3.71
C GLY A 344 -17.43 19.86 -2.60
N LEU A 345 -16.77 18.75 -2.95
CA LEU A 345 -15.99 17.97 -1.99
C LEU A 345 -14.77 18.77 -1.48
N GLU A 346 -14.56 18.73 -0.18
CA GLU A 346 -13.45 19.47 0.46
C GLU A 346 -12.09 18.90 0.11
N GLU A 347 -12.02 17.63 -0.16
CA GLU A 347 -10.81 16.86 -0.49
C GLU A 347 -10.13 17.35 -1.77
N VAL A 348 -10.88 17.91 -2.70
CA VAL A 348 -10.37 18.41 -3.97
C VAL A 348 -9.79 19.83 -3.85
N LYS A 349 -10.21 20.62 -2.84
CA LYS A 349 -9.76 22.01 -2.66
C LYS A 349 -8.23 22.20 -2.63
N PRO A 350 -7.43 21.34 -1.95
CA PRO A 350 -5.97 21.47 -1.94
C PRO A 350 -5.34 21.30 -3.33
N ILE A 351 -5.91 20.42 -4.18
CA ILE A 351 -5.42 20.20 -5.55
C ILE A 351 -5.61 21.47 -6.38
N PHE A 352 -6.80 22.05 -6.40
CA PHE A 352 -7.07 23.28 -7.13
C PHE A 352 -6.23 24.46 -6.61
N ARG A 353 -6.01 24.54 -5.30
CA ARG A 353 -5.15 25.59 -4.71
C ARG A 353 -3.72 25.45 -5.21
N ARG A 354 -3.16 24.24 -5.27
CA ARG A 354 -1.82 23.99 -5.81
C ARG A 354 -1.73 24.22 -7.32
N LEU A 355 -2.70 23.75 -8.08
CA LEU A 355 -2.75 24.01 -9.52
C LEU A 355 -2.81 25.51 -9.81
N ARG A 356 -3.67 26.24 -9.11
CA ARG A 356 -3.74 27.71 -9.22
C ARG A 356 -2.41 28.38 -8.87
N GLN A 357 -1.69 27.91 -7.85
CA GLN A 357 -0.38 28.43 -7.50
C GLN A 357 0.67 28.13 -8.58
N LEU A 358 0.66 26.95 -9.20
CA LEU A 358 1.59 26.57 -10.27
C LEU A 358 1.33 27.36 -11.56
N VAL A 359 0.06 27.57 -11.91
CA VAL A 359 -0.33 28.31 -13.11
C VAL A 359 -0.14 29.81 -12.95
N LEU A 360 -0.39 30.37 -11.75
CA LEU A 360 -0.32 31.82 -11.51
C LEU A 360 1.05 32.32 -11.02
N LYS A 361 1.94 31.41 -10.56
CA LYS A 361 3.31 31.82 -10.17
C LYS A 361 4.15 32.40 -11.32
N PRO A 362 4.12 31.90 -12.57
CA PRO A 362 4.88 32.52 -13.65
C PRO A 362 4.34 33.90 -14.08
N LEU A 363 3.12 34.30 -13.65
CA LEU A 363 2.53 35.61 -13.96
C LEU A 363 2.88 36.71 -12.95
N ARG A 364 3.62 36.41 -11.89
CA ARG A 364 4.18 37.37 -10.94
C ARG A 364 5.69 37.52 -11.15
N ILE A 365 6.09 37.93 -12.35
CA ILE A 365 7.38 38.55 -12.61
C ILE A 365 7.12 40.05 -12.67
N ASN A 366 7.58 40.71 -11.63
CA ASN A 366 7.67 42.13 -11.22
C ASN A 366 6.68 42.53 -10.17
#